data_cee700e0ac94d5c604cb5a88e0bd75d9
#
_entry.id   cee700e0ac94d5c604cb5a88e0bd75d9
#
_cell.length_a   1.000
_cell.length_b   1.000
_cell.length_c   1.000
_cell.angle_alpha   90.00
_cell.angle_beta   90.00
_cell.angle_gamma   90.00
#
_symmetry.space_group_name_H-M   'P 1'
#
loop_
_entity.id
_entity.type
_entity.pdbx_description
1 polymer ?
#
loop_
_entity_poly.entity_id
_entity_poly.type
_entity_poly.pdbx_seq_one_letter_code
_entity_poly.pdbx_strand_id
1 'polypeptide(L)'
;MAQKDSETADQRSVIKVAWTAHKGTGPETGSDVEKFMKQLMPHDPFMMTDQQPDIILFMSGGSEMKAISMIQSGHPVLLVSINGNNAYAAATEVMAWTVNNNIFAMLSDAAEASETGLIDRWCQAVRVWKSLQGRKAGLVGSVSDWLVASDVPAERFLELFNVTLEKIPWNSLQDYSDQEPDASLLNRFNRDTAAGLVEAAKVLTLLRKLAEKNGLNAIAVECFSLVQQREVTACLALAQLNNEGIVAACEGDLASMAGMMLLKVATGSVPWLANTTGTNGNRLLLSHCTVAFDLVSDIKLATHFETDLSLALNGTITASDVTVFRFSGGLDRAFIAEGRVTGHPSLSNACRTQVEIELPQQSLALLRSRPLGNHLLMAPGKYAELLHLVCAYKAIKVI
;
A
#
# COMPACT_ATOMS: atom_id res chain seq x y z
N MET A 1 -1.20 -24.18 -9.91
CA MET A 1 -0.57 -23.19 -8.99
C MET A 1 -1.60 -22.26 -8.35
N ALA A 2 -2.63 -21.83 -9.05
CA ALA A 2 -3.68 -20.92 -8.51
C ALA A 2 -4.47 -21.45 -7.28
N GLN A 3 -4.60 -22.77 -7.10
CA GLN A 3 -5.37 -23.36 -6.00
C GLN A 3 -4.62 -23.37 -4.65
N LYS A 4 -3.28 -23.42 -4.66
CA LYS A 4 -2.45 -23.34 -3.42
C LYS A 4 -2.33 -21.92 -2.87
N ASP A 5 -2.39 -20.92 -3.75
CA ASP A 5 -2.32 -19.51 -3.34
C ASP A 5 -3.66 -19.01 -2.75
N SER A 6 -4.80 -19.61 -3.14
CA SER A 6 -6.12 -19.26 -2.59
C SER A 6 -6.31 -19.76 -1.15
N GLU A 7 -5.87 -20.96 -0.81
CA GLU A 7 -5.96 -21.48 0.57
C GLU A 7 -5.05 -20.75 1.56
N THR A 8 -3.84 -20.35 1.12
CA THR A 8 -2.91 -19.57 1.96
C THR A 8 -3.32 -18.10 2.11
N ALA A 9 -3.98 -17.51 1.10
CA ALA A 9 -4.51 -16.15 1.17
C ALA A 9 -5.70 -16.06 2.13
N ASP A 10 -6.57 -17.06 2.15
CA ASP A 10 -7.74 -17.13 3.02
C ASP A 10 -7.36 -17.25 4.50
N GLN A 11 -6.36 -18.05 4.84
CA GLN A 11 -5.84 -18.15 6.22
C GLN A 11 -5.14 -16.88 6.73
N ARG A 12 -4.53 -16.06 5.85
CA ARG A 12 -3.90 -14.78 6.21
C ARG A 12 -4.91 -13.68 6.51
N SER A 13 -6.15 -13.81 6.05
CA SER A 13 -7.21 -12.81 6.28
C SER A 13 -7.91 -12.97 7.64
N VAL A 14 -7.72 -14.09 8.34
CA VAL A 14 -8.40 -14.41 9.60
C VAL A 14 -7.89 -13.54 10.75
N ILE A 15 -8.82 -12.89 11.45
CA ILE A 15 -8.54 -12.09 12.66
C ILE A 15 -8.46 -13.00 13.87
N LYS A 16 -7.42 -12.84 14.67
CA LYS A 16 -7.24 -13.59 15.92
C LYS A 16 -7.93 -12.87 17.06
N VAL A 17 -8.85 -13.55 17.74
CA VAL A 17 -9.63 -12.97 18.84
C VAL A 17 -9.42 -13.81 20.11
N ALA A 18 -9.10 -13.14 21.21
CA ALA A 18 -9.13 -13.71 22.55
C ALA A 18 -10.22 -13.06 23.38
N TRP A 19 -10.53 -13.69 24.50
CA TRP A 19 -11.40 -13.10 25.51
C TRP A 19 -10.91 -13.39 26.92
N THR A 20 -11.34 -12.56 27.85
CA THR A 20 -10.96 -12.69 29.25
C THR A 20 -12.13 -12.33 30.17
N ALA A 21 -12.22 -13.08 31.29
CA ALA A 21 -13.18 -12.84 32.35
C ALA A 21 -12.59 -13.37 33.67
N HIS A 22 -13.02 -12.83 34.79
CA HIS A 22 -12.73 -13.39 36.10
C HIS A 22 -13.54 -14.68 36.29
N LYS A 23 -12.96 -15.67 37.03
CA LYS A 23 -13.65 -16.93 37.34
C LYS A 23 -14.99 -16.66 38.03
N GLY A 24 -16.08 -17.16 37.47
CA GLY A 24 -17.43 -17.02 38.00
C GLY A 24 -18.18 -15.74 37.63
N THR A 25 -17.59 -14.86 36.83
CA THR A 25 -18.23 -13.58 36.40
C THR A 25 -18.08 -13.36 34.90
N GLY A 26 -18.50 -14.27 34.10
CA GLY A 26 -18.40 -14.14 32.65
C GLY A 26 -19.40 -15.06 31.96
N PRO A 27 -19.43 -15.07 30.62
CA PRO A 27 -20.27 -15.98 29.89
C PRO A 27 -19.95 -17.41 30.29
N GLU A 28 -20.99 -18.23 30.43
CA GLU A 28 -20.86 -19.62 30.90
C GLU A 28 -20.04 -20.47 29.91
N THR A 29 -19.99 -20.08 28.65
CA THR A 29 -19.28 -20.83 27.61
C THR A 29 -18.58 -19.92 26.59
N GLY A 30 -17.47 -20.42 25.98
CA GLY A 30 -16.82 -19.76 24.86
C GLY A 30 -17.73 -19.57 23.64
N SER A 31 -18.81 -20.35 23.52
CA SER A 31 -19.81 -20.22 22.43
C SER A 31 -20.62 -18.93 22.52
N ASP A 32 -20.84 -18.39 23.72
CA ASP A 32 -21.56 -17.12 23.90
C ASP A 32 -20.69 -15.93 23.48
N VAL A 33 -19.39 -16.01 23.77
CA VAL A 33 -18.40 -15.03 23.31
C VAL A 33 -18.30 -15.07 21.78
N GLU A 34 -18.26 -16.27 21.19
CA GLU A 34 -18.20 -16.41 19.74
C GLU A 34 -19.43 -15.83 19.03
N LYS A 35 -20.64 -16.04 19.59
CA LYS A 35 -21.87 -15.41 19.09
C LYS A 35 -21.81 -13.89 19.18
N PHE A 36 -21.31 -13.35 20.29
CA PHE A 36 -21.14 -11.92 20.47
C PHE A 36 -20.12 -11.34 19.46
N MET A 37 -19.00 -12.01 19.26
CA MET A 37 -18.01 -11.60 18.26
C MET A 37 -18.57 -11.65 16.82
N LYS A 38 -19.41 -12.63 16.47
CA LYS A 38 -20.11 -12.68 15.18
C LYS A 38 -21.08 -11.51 14.98
N GLN A 39 -21.62 -10.94 16.03
CA GLN A 39 -22.43 -9.71 15.95
C GLN A 39 -21.57 -8.47 15.77
N LEU A 40 -20.40 -8.41 16.44
CA LEU A 40 -19.46 -7.29 16.33
C LEU A 40 -18.69 -7.30 15.00
N MET A 41 -18.44 -8.48 14.42
CA MET A 41 -17.65 -8.69 13.21
C MET A 41 -18.42 -9.55 12.20
N PRO A 42 -19.58 -9.10 11.70
CA PRO A 42 -20.45 -9.93 10.87
C PRO A 42 -19.85 -10.31 9.50
N HIS A 43 -18.87 -9.55 9.04
CA HIS A 43 -18.26 -9.70 7.71
C HIS A 43 -16.81 -10.18 7.76
N ASP A 44 -16.21 -10.26 8.95
CA ASP A 44 -14.80 -10.60 9.11
C ASP A 44 -14.63 -12.03 9.63
N PRO A 45 -13.89 -12.89 8.92
CA PRO A 45 -13.53 -14.20 9.46
C PRO A 45 -12.59 -14.04 10.64
N PHE A 46 -12.88 -14.71 11.74
CA PHE A 46 -12.04 -14.72 12.92
C PHE A 46 -11.86 -16.13 13.50
N MET A 47 -10.80 -16.29 14.27
CA MET A 47 -10.54 -17.49 15.06
C MET A 47 -10.29 -17.14 16.52
N MET A 48 -10.85 -17.93 17.42
CA MET A 48 -10.61 -17.82 18.85
C MET A 48 -9.24 -18.41 19.20
N THR A 49 -8.37 -17.61 19.83
CA THR A 49 -7.03 -18.04 20.23
C THR A 49 -6.44 -17.13 21.28
N ASP A 50 -5.71 -17.69 22.24
CA ASP A 50 -4.96 -16.93 23.23
C ASP A 50 -3.52 -16.59 22.75
N GLN A 51 -3.16 -17.01 21.52
CA GLN A 51 -1.82 -16.79 20.96
C GLN A 51 -1.78 -15.57 20.04
N GLN A 52 -1.17 -14.47 20.52
CA GLN A 52 -1.02 -13.22 19.77
C GLN A 52 -2.35 -12.74 19.16
N PRO A 53 -3.38 -12.49 19.98
CA PRO A 53 -4.66 -12.01 19.46
C PRO A 53 -4.53 -10.60 18.87
N ASP A 54 -5.25 -10.37 17.78
CA ASP A 54 -5.41 -9.04 17.18
C ASP A 54 -6.45 -8.22 17.97
N ILE A 55 -7.39 -8.91 18.64
CA ILE A 55 -8.45 -8.32 19.50
C ILE A 55 -8.56 -9.12 20.79
N ILE A 56 -8.66 -8.44 21.93
CA ILE A 56 -8.98 -9.03 23.23
C ILE A 56 -10.30 -8.45 23.72
N LEU A 57 -11.31 -9.33 23.94
CA LEU A 57 -12.59 -8.96 24.49
C LEU A 57 -12.59 -9.15 26.01
N PHE A 58 -12.87 -8.08 26.76
CA PHE A 58 -13.02 -8.08 28.21
C PHE A 58 -14.49 -8.28 28.60
N MET A 59 -14.77 -9.36 29.32
CA MET A 59 -16.12 -9.71 29.77
C MET A 59 -16.36 -9.35 31.24
N SER A 60 -15.28 -9.13 32.01
CA SER A 60 -15.36 -8.66 33.41
C SER A 60 -14.04 -8.11 33.91
N GLY A 61 -14.06 -7.38 35.04
CA GLY A 61 -12.88 -7.02 35.80
C GLY A 61 -12.19 -8.20 36.45
N GLY A 62 -10.96 -8.01 36.97
CA GLY A 62 -10.15 -9.04 37.61
C GLY A 62 -9.54 -10.06 36.65
N SER A 63 -9.44 -9.70 35.38
CA SER A 63 -8.93 -10.55 34.30
C SER A 63 -7.69 -9.97 33.59
N GLU A 64 -7.13 -8.91 34.14
CA GLU A 64 -6.02 -8.11 33.57
C GLU A 64 -4.77 -8.96 33.31
N MET A 65 -4.37 -9.76 34.30
CA MET A 65 -3.19 -10.62 34.17
C MET A 65 -3.32 -11.68 33.07
N LYS A 66 -4.55 -12.20 32.85
CA LYS A 66 -4.81 -13.11 31.74
C LYS A 66 -4.65 -12.35 30.39
N ALA A 67 -5.22 -11.15 30.27
CA ALA A 67 -5.07 -10.33 29.07
C ALA A 67 -3.59 -10.06 28.78
N ILE A 68 -2.83 -9.59 29.77
CA ILE A 68 -1.40 -9.29 29.64
C ILE A 68 -0.60 -10.52 29.17
N SER A 69 -0.93 -11.71 29.67
CA SER A 69 -0.23 -12.94 29.26
C SER A 69 -0.39 -13.31 27.78
N MET A 70 -1.41 -12.77 27.10
CA MET A 70 -1.67 -12.98 25.68
C MET A 70 -1.03 -11.91 24.78
N ILE A 71 -0.67 -10.75 25.35
CA ILE A 71 -0.09 -9.62 24.60
C ILE A 71 1.42 -9.82 24.47
N GLN A 72 1.93 -9.68 23.26
CA GLN A 72 3.36 -9.78 22.96
C GLN A 72 3.93 -8.46 22.47
N SER A 73 5.19 -8.19 22.82
CA SER A 73 5.91 -7.02 22.33
C SER A 73 5.95 -7.01 20.80
N GLY A 74 5.70 -5.83 20.21
CA GLY A 74 5.68 -5.66 18.76
C GLY A 74 4.44 -6.19 18.04
N HIS A 75 3.46 -6.79 18.78
CA HIS A 75 2.16 -7.17 18.22
C HIS A 75 1.07 -6.23 18.75
N PRO A 76 0.53 -5.36 17.88
CA PRO A 76 -0.56 -4.45 18.25
C PRO A 76 -1.85 -5.18 18.62
N VAL A 77 -2.65 -4.60 19.51
CA VAL A 77 -3.89 -5.21 19.96
C VAL A 77 -5.01 -4.19 20.14
N LEU A 78 -6.24 -4.56 19.74
CA LEU A 78 -7.44 -3.83 20.08
C LEU A 78 -8.07 -4.44 21.35
N LEU A 79 -8.23 -3.62 22.37
CA LEU A 79 -8.89 -3.98 23.63
C LEU A 79 -10.35 -3.53 23.54
N VAL A 80 -11.27 -4.49 23.59
CA VAL A 80 -12.71 -4.22 23.50
C VAL A 80 -13.36 -4.69 24.80
N SER A 81 -14.18 -3.88 25.44
CA SER A 81 -14.91 -4.26 26.65
C SER A 81 -16.40 -4.37 26.39
N ILE A 82 -17.07 -5.25 27.07
CA ILE A 82 -18.54 -5.16 27.21
C ILE A 82 -18.90 -4.07 28.22
N ASN A 83 -20.17 -3.64 28.20
CA ASN A 83 -20.71 -2.77 29.23
C ASN A 83 -20.97 -3.55 30.54
N GLY A 84 -20.56 -2.97 31.66
CA GLY A 84 -20.75 -3.54 33.00
C GLY A 84 -19.65 -4.51 33.42
N ASN A 85 -19.88 -5.21 34.54
CA ASN A 85 -18.97 -6.19 35.15
C ASN A 85 -17.51 -5.68 35.36
N ASN A 86 -17.29 -4.37 35.44
CA ASN A 86 -15.97 -3.75 35.52
C ASN A 86 -15.04 -4.11 34.33
N ALA A 87 -15.62 -4.54 33.20
CA ALA A 87 -14.84 -4.95 32.02
C ALA A 87 -14.01 -3.80 31.44
N TYR A 88 -14.62 -2.59 31.33
CA TYR A 88 -13.92 -1.39 30.84
C TYR A 88 -12.78 -0.97 31.77
N ALA A 89 -12.98 -1.07 33.09
CA ALA A 89 -11.92 -0.78 34.08
C ALA A 89 -10.71 -1.71 33.89
N ALA A 90 -10.94 -3.03 33.72
CA ALA A 90 -9.89 -3.99 33.44
C ALA A 90 -9.15 -3.69 32.14
N ALA A 91 -9.92 -3.40 31.06
CA ALA A 91 -9.34 -3.02 29.77
C ALA A 91 -8.51 -1.72 29.86
N THR A 92 -8.95 -0.75 30.66
CA THR A 92 -8.20 0.50 30.91
C THR A 92 -6.89 0.25 31.62
N GLU A 93 -6.86 -0.63 32.62
CA GLU A 93 -5.62 -1.00 33.32
C GLU A 93 -4.63 -1.69 32.38
N VAL A 94 -5.12 -2.62 31.53
CA VAL A 94 -4.29 -3.26 30.50
C VAL A 94 -3.82 -2.25 29.45
N MET A 95 -4.66 -1.29 29.04
CA MET A 95 -4.25 -0.21 28.15
C MET A 95 -3.10 0.62 28.75
N ALA A 96 -3.19 0.98 30.02
CA ALA A 96 -2.09 1.68 30.69
C ALA A 96 -0.80 0.86 30.72
N TRP A 97 -0.92 -0.45 30.95
CA TRP A 97 0.21 -1.38 30.88
C TRP A 97 0.82 -1.43 29.48
N THR A 98 0.02 -1.49 28.40
CA THR A 98 0.55 -1.50 27.02
C THR A 98 1.32 -0.22 26.71
N VAL A 99 0.82 0.95 27.13
CA VAL A 99 1.52 2.24 26.98
C VAL A 99 2.87 2.21 27.66
N ASN A 100 2.93 1.74 28.94
CA ASN A 100 4.17 1.66 29.71
C ASN A 100 5.20 0.68 29.13
N ASN A 101 4.74 -0.28 28.30
CA ASN A 101 5.60 -1.28 27.64
C ASN A 101 5.84 -0.98 26.14
N ASN A 102 5.48 0.23 25.68
CA ASN A 102 5.63 0.64 24.27
C ASN A 102 4.94 -0.32 23.26
N ILE A 103 3.80 -0.85 23.63
CA ILE A 103 2.97 -1.70 22.76
C ILE A 103 1.83 -0.84 22.21
N PHE A 104 1.68 -0.79 20.90
CA PHE A 104 0.55 -0.10 20.30
C PHE A 104 -0.76 -0.83 20.62
N ALA A 105 -1.67 -0.15 21.25
CA ALA A 105 -3.01 -0.67 21.53
C ALA A 105 -4.05 0.44 21.34
N MET A 106 -5.29 0.04 21.12
CA MET A 106 -6.47 0.91 21.18
C MET A 106 -7.47 0.31 22.15
N LEU A 107 -8.25 1.15 22.80
CA LEU A 107 -9.30 0.75 23.74
C LEU A 107 -10.63 1.37 23.32
N SER A 108 -11.69 0.56 23.32
CA SER A 108 -13.07 1.02 23.16
C SER A 108 -14.03 0.07 23.90
N ASP A 109 -15.22 0.55 24.24
CA ASP A 109 -16.30 -0.37 24.52
C ASP A 109 -16.93 -0.91 23.22
N ALA A 110 -17.61 -2.04 23.31
CA ALA A 110 -18.14 -2.75 22.16
C ALA A 110 -19.22 -1.96 21.38
N ALA A 111 -20.02 -1.14 22.07
CA ALA A 111 -21.05 -0.32 21.43
C ALA A 111 -20.41 0.83 20.64
N GLU A 112 -19.50 1.57 21.25
CA GLU A 112 -18.74 2.64 20.60
C GLU A 112 -17.92 2.10 19.42
N ALA A 113 -17.22 0.97 19.62
CA ALA A 113 -16.41 0.35 18.58
C ALA A 113 -17.23 -0.07 17.34
N SER A 114 -18.47 -0.52 17.55
CA SER A 114 -19.42 -0.84 16.50
C SER A 114 -19.96 0.42 15.82
N GLU A 115 -20.42 1.41 16.61
CA GLU A 115 -21.00 2.66 16.10
C GLU A 115 -19.99 3.47 15.27
N THR A 116 -18.74 3.53 15.72
CA THR A 116 -17.68 4.26 15.03
C THR A 116 -17.03 3.48 13.88
N GLY A 117 -17.34 2.19 13.74
CA GLY A 117 -16.67 1.30 12.76
C GLY A 117 -15.19 1.03 13.10
N LEU A 118 -14.77 1.18 14.35
CA LEU A 118 -13.39 0.97 14.77
C LEU A 118 -12.93 -0.48 14.55
N ILE A 119 -13.81 -1.45 14.83
CA ILE A 119 -13.50 -2.87 14.65
C ILE A 119 -13.21 -3.18 13.19
N ASP A 120 -14.05 -2.71 12.25
CA ASP A 120 -13.87 -2.93 10.82
C ASP A 120 -12.53 -2.33 10.33
N ARG A 121 -12.24 -1.07 10.74
CA ARG A 121 -10.96 -0.43 10.39
C ARG A 121 -9.75 -1.15 10.98
N TRP A 122 -9.88 -1.64 12.23
CA TRP A 122 -8.83 -2.44 12.86
C TRP A 122 -8.58 -3.73 12.07
N CYS A 123 -9.64 -4.47 11.75
CA CYS A 123 -9.56 -5.69 10.94
C CYS A 123 -8.94 -5.43 9.56
N GLN A 124 -9.30 -4.31 8.91
CA GLN A 124 -8.68 -3.89 7.65
C GLN A 124 -7.18 -3.62 7.82
N ALA A 125 -6.76 -2.89 8.86
CA ALA A 125 -5.36 -2.62 9.13
C ALA A 125 -4.56 -3.90 9.38
N VAL A 126 -5.10 -4.83 10.18
CA VAL A 126 -4.51 -6.16 10.41
C VAL A 126 -4.35 -6.92 9.10
N ARG A 127 -5.38 -6.96 8.25
CA ARG A 127 -5.33 -7.63 6.94
C ARG A 127 -4.31 -7.03 6.00
N VAL A 128 -4.17 -5.70 5.98
CA VAL A 128 -3.15 -5.03 5.16
C VAL A 128 -1.77 -5.61 5.48
N TRP A 129 -1.39 -5.67 6.74
CA TRP A 129 -0.09 -6.17 7.15
C TRP A 129 0.07 -7.67 6.94
N LYS A 130 -0.94 -8.47 7.25
CA LYS A 130 -0.92 -9.93 7.01
C LYS A 130 -0.81 -10.28 5.52
N SER A 131 -1.48 -9.51 4.66
CA SER A 131 -1.47 -9.75 3.22
C SER A 131 -0.14 -9.39 2.55
N LEU A 132 0.68 -8.55 3.16
CA LEU A 132 2.01 -8.23 2.65
C LEU A 132 3.05 -9.30 2.98
N GLN A 133 2.84 -10.07 4.06
CA GLN A 133 3.81 -11.05 4.53
C GLN A 133 4.12 -12.14 3.52
N GLY A 134 5.42 -12.46 3.38
CA GLY A 134 5.92 -13.52 2.51
C GLY A 134 5.83 -13.22 1.01
N ARG A 135 5.52 -11.96 0.65
CA ARG A 135 5.58 -11.51 -0.74
C ARG A 135 7.03 -11.27 -1.16
N LYS A 136 7.23 -11.20 -2.49
CA LYS A 136 8.52 -10.90 -3.10
C LYS A 136 8.42 -9.64 -3.93
N ALA A 137 9.45 -8.82 -3.87
CA ALA A 137 9.65 -7.65 -4.71
C ALA A 137 10.98 -7.72 -5.44
N GLY A 138 11.07 -7.14 -6.63
CA GLY A 138 12.29 -7.09 -7.43
C GLY A 138 12.70 -5.65 -7.73
N LEU A 139 14.00 -5.35 -7.64
CA LEU A 139 14.61 -4.14 -8.19
C LEU A 139 15.34 -4.53 -9.47
N VAL A 140 14.82 -4.09 -10.62
CA VAL A 140 15.46 -4.29 -11.93
C VAL A 140 16.38 -3.11 -12.21
N GLY A 141 17.68 -3.38 -12.30
CA GLY A 141 18.73 -2.36 -12.36
C GLY A 141 19.09 -1.84 -10.97
N SER A 142 19.06 -0.54 -10.79
CA SER A 142 19.38 0.19 -9.56
C SER A 142 18.30 1.24 -9.25
N VAL A 143 18.38 1.87 -8.09
CA VAL A 143 17.67 3.13 -7.85
C VAL A 143 18.35 4.22 -8.70
N SER A 144 17.57 5.07 -9.36
CA SER A 144 18.11 6.17 -10.15
C SER A 144 18.86 7.18 -9.27
N ASP A 145 20.00 7.67 -9.75
CA ASP A 145 20.95 8.49 -8.96
C ASP A 145 20.34 9.78 -8.38
N TRP A 146 19.33 10.35 -9.03
CA TRP A 146 18.63 11.55 -8.55
C TRP A 146 17.58 11.26 -7.45
N LEU A 147 17.23 9.99 -7.24
CA LEU A 147 16.28 9.57 -6.21
C LEU A 147 16.98 9.36 -4.85
N VAL A 148 17.74 10.34 -4.40
CA VAL A 148 18.59 10.27 -3.19
C VAL A 148 17.85 9.99 -1.87
N ALA A 149 16.52 10.12 -1.85
CA ALA A 149 15.66 9.87 -0.69
C ALA A 149 14.78 8.61 -0.85
N SER A 150 15.00 7.79 -1.89
CA SER A 150 14.09 6.71 -2.28
C SER A 150 14.74 5.32 -2.25
N ASP A 151 16.03 5.24 -1.98
CA ASP A 151 16.70 3.97 -1.75
C ASP A 151 16.31 3.43 -0.36
N VAL A 152 15.85 2.18 -0.36
CA VAL A 152 15.41 1.48 0.85
C VAL A 152 16.22 0.21 1.01
N PRO A 153 16.93 0.00 2.12
CA PRO A 153 17.66 -1.24 2.37
C PRO A 153 16.72 -2.46 2.32
N ALA A 154 17.20 -3.56 1.74
CA ALA A 154 16.40 -4.80 1.63
C ALA A 154 15.95 -5.32 2.99
N GLU A 155 16.77 -5.13 4.01
CA GLU A 155 16.49 -5.49 5.40
C GLU A 155 15.24 -4.77 5.92
N ARG A 156 15.00 -3.51 5.50
CA ARG A 156 13.81 -2.75 5.90
C ARG A 156 12.53 -3.31 5.29
N PHE A 157 12.58 -3.83 4.05
CA PHE A 157 11.44 -4.53 3.45
C PHE A 157 11.12 -5.81 4.24
N LEU A 158 12.15 -6.55 4.64
CA LEU A 158 11.97 -7.77 5.42
C LEU A 158 11.43 -7.46 6.84
N GLU A 159 12.03 -6.52 7.55
CA GLU A 159 11.65 -6.14 8.92
C GLU A 159 10.23 -5.59 9.00
N LEU A 160 9.86 -4.68 8.11
CA LEU A 160 8.57 -4.00 8.18
C LEU A 160 7.44 -4.82 7.56
N PHE A 161 7.65 -5.36 6.36
CA PHE A 161 6.61 -6.01 5.57
C PHE A 161 6.72 -7.53 5.54
N ASN A 162 7.81 -8.11 6.03
CA ASN A 162 8.19 -9.50 5.78
C ASN A 162 8.17 -9.81 4.25
N VAL A 163 8.70 -8.89 3.46
CA VAL A 163 8.84 -8.97 1.99
C VAL A 163 10.31 -9.15 1.65
N THR A 164 10.62 -10.12 0.81
CA THR A 164 11.98 -10.30 0.27
C THR A 164 12.17 -9.40 -0.93
N LEU A 165 13.22 -8.56 -0.91
CA LEU A 165 13.63 -7.72 -2.04
C LEU A 165 14.79 -8.39 -2.79
N GLU A 166 14.58 -8.72 -4.06
CA GLU A 166 15.58 -9.29 -4.96
C GLU A 166 16.17 -8.19 -5.85
N LYS A 167 17.51 -8.07 -5.90
CA LYS A 167 18.19 -7.17 -6.86
C LYS A 167 18.50 -7.94 -8.13
N ILE A 168 18.04 -7.42 -9.26
CA ILE A 168 18.08 -8.08 -10.58
C ILE A 168 18.78 -7.15 -11.56
N PRO A 169 20.10 -7.30 -11.76
CA PRO A 169 20.83 -6.46 -12.70
C PRO A 169 20.33 -6.63 -14.15
N TRP A 170 20.26 -5.54 -14.92
CA TRP A 170 19.84 -5.58 -16.32
C TRP A 170 20.62 -6.60 -17.16
N ASN A 171 21.93 -6.73 -16.94
CA ASN A 171 22.79 -7.67 -17.67
C ASN A 171 22.55 -9.15 -17.33
N SER A 172 21.75 -9.45 -16.31
CA SER A 172 21.30 -10.82 -15.99
C SER A 172 20.04 -11.23 -16.75
N LEU A 173 19.39 -10.28 -17.41
CA LEU A 173 18.16 -10.51 -18.18
C LEU A 173 18.49 -10.78 -19.65
N GLN A 174 17.58 -11.51 -20.32
CA GLN A 174 17.60 -11.60 -21.78
C GLN A 174 17.36 -10.21 -22.38
N ASP A 175 17.85 -9.99 -23.60
CA ASP A 175 17.53 -8.77 -24.32
C ASP A 175 16.01 -8.69 -24.58
N TYR A 176 15.41 -7.53 -24.35
CA TYR A 176 13.99 -7.35 -24.62
C TYR A 176 13.65 -7.55 -26.11
N SER A 177 14.60 -7.25 -27.01
CA SER A 177 14.43 -7.41 -28.46
C SER A 177 14.19 -8.87 -28.88
N ASP A 178 14.65 -9.84 -28.07
CA ASP A 178 14.44 -11.28 -28.30
C ASP A 178 13.06 -11.76 -27.84
N GLN A 179 12.26 -10.88 -27.22
CA GLN A 179 10.93 -11.24 -26.75
C GLN A 179 9.89 -11.08 -27.86
N GLU A 180 8.87 -11.93 -27.84
CA GLU A 180 7.67 -11.72 -28.63
C GLU A 180 6.89 -10.52 -28.08
N PRO A 181 6.39 -9.62 -28.94
CA PRO A 181 5.60 -8.48 -28.48
C PRO A 181 4.30 -8.93 -27.80
N ASP A 182 3.96 -8.28 -26.70
CA ASP A 182 2.71 -8.56 -25.98
C ASP A 182 1.47 -8.16 -26.79
N ALA A 183 0.64 -9.15 -27.10
CA ALA A 183 -0.54 -8.94 -27.91
C ALA A 183 -1.62 -8.09 -27.23
N SER A 184 -1.71 -8.11 -25.90
CA SER A 184 -2.70 -7.32 -25.16
C SER A 184 -2.41 -5.84 -25.25
N LEU A 185 -1.14 -5.45 -25.13
CA LEU A 185 -0.70 -4.06 -25.30
C LEU A 185 -0.89 -3.57 -26.74
N LEU A 186 -0.50 -4.39 -27.73
CA LEU A 186 -0.70 -4.04 -29.15
C LEU A 186 -2.18 -3.87 -29.48
N ASN A 187 -3.06 -4.73 -28.99
CA ASN A 187 -4.50 -4.67 -29.24
C ASN A 187 -5.15 -3.46 -28.56
N ARG A 188 -4.66 -3.04 -27.38
CA ARG A 188 -5.16 -1.84 -26.68
C ARG A 188 -5.07 -0.58 -27.53
N PHE A 189 -4.03 -0.47 -28.34
CA PHE A 189 -3.79 0.66 -29.23
C PHE A 189 -4.13 0.31 -30.70
N ASN A 190 -5.03 -0.64 -30.96
CA ASN A 190 -5.46 -1.07 -32.29
C ASN A 190 -4.31 -1.40 -33.25
N ARG A 191 -3.19 -1.91 -32.70
CA ARG A 191 -1.93 -2.14 -33.44
C ARG A 191 -1.49 -0.86 -34.17
N ASP A 192 -1.74 0.30 -33.53
CA ASP A 192 -1.30 1.57 -34.07
C ASP A 192 0.17 1.47 -34.49
N THR A 193 0.49 2.14 -35.59
CA THR A 193 1.86 2.19 -36.14
C THR A 193 2.76 3.16 -35.39
N ALA A 194 2.39 3.54 -34.16
CA ALA A 194 3.24 4.42 -33.35
C ALA A 194 4.64 3.81 -33.20
N ALA A 195 5.63 4.55 -33.65
CA ALA A 195 7.03 4.12 -33.56
C ALA A 195 7.36 3.80 -32.09
N GLY A 196 7.89 2.58 -31.85
CA GLY A 196 8.25 2.10 -30.52
C GLY A 196 7.16 1.29 -29.77
N LEU A 197 5.94 1.13 -30.32
CA LEU A 197 4.89 0.34 -29.64
C LEU A 197 5.25 -1.15 -29.56
N VAL A 198 5.84 -1.71 -30.62
CA VAL A 198 6.30 -3.11 -30.65
C VAL A 198 7.41 -3.32 -29.63
N GLU A 199 8.37 -2.42 -29.55
CA GLU A 199 9.48 -2.47 -28.58
C GLU A 199 8.95 -2.35 -27.14
N ALA A 200 8.02 -1.43 -26.86
CA ALA A 200 7.37 -1.32 -25.56
C ALA A 200 6.61 -2.62 -25.18
N ALA A 201 5.95 -3.27 -26.16
CA ALA A 201 5.27 -4.53 -25.94
C ALA A 201 6.25 -5.69 -25.66
N LYS A 202 7.46 -5.67 -26.23
CA LYS A 202 8.54 -6.62 -25.92
C LYS A 202 9.10 -6.39 -24.51
N VAL A 203 9.26 -5.14 -24.08
CA VAL A 203 9.66 -4.78 -22.70
C VAL A 203 8.62 -5.30 -21.70
N LEU A 204 7.34 -5.16 -21.99
CA LEU A 204 6.27 -5.73 -21.16
C LEU A 204 6.40 -7.24 -21.04
N THR A 205 6.62 -7.96 -22.15
CA THR A 205 6.81 -9.41 -22.13
C THR A 205 8.00 -9.82 -21.26
N LEU A 206 9.13 -9.11 -21.37
CA LEU A 206 10.32 -9.37 -20.55
C LEU A 206 10.02 -9.20 -19.06
N LEU A 207 9.44 -8.05 -18.66
CA LEU A 207 9.17 -7.75 -17.26
C LEU A 207 8.09 -8.67 -16.66
N ARG A 208 7.06 -9.03 -17.43
CA ARG A 208 6.03 -9.99 -16.99
C ARG A 208 6.62 -11.39 -16.77
N LYS A 209 7.39 -11.90 -17.71
CA LYS A 209 8.09 -13.20 -17.55
C LYS A 209 9.04 -13.20 -16.36
N LEU A 210 9.73 -12.08 -16.12
CA LEU A 210 10.59 -11.92 -14.95
C LEU A 210 9.77 -12.01 -13.65
N ALA A 211 8.66 -11.28 -13.57
CA ALA A 211 7.79 -11.30 -12.40
C ALA A 211 7.21 -12.70 -12.14
N GLU A 212 6.73 -13.36 -13.16
CA GLU A 212 6.18 -14.72 -13.09
C GLU A 212 7.24 -15.75 -12.66
N LYS A 213 8.41 -15.76 -13.33
CA LYS A 213 9.50 -16.70 -13.05
C LYS A 213 10.00 -16.65 -11.61
N ASN A 214 10.12 -15.44 -11.05
CA ASN A 214 10.62 -15.22 -9.69
C ASN A 214 9.51 -15.14 -8.63
N GLY A 215 8.24 -15.18 -9.06
CA GLY A 215 7.08 -15.03 -8.15
C GLY A 215 7.00 -13.64 -7.52
N LEU A 216 7.36 -12.59 -8.28
CA LEU A 216 7.37 -11.21 -7.77
C LEU A 216 5.95 -10.64 -7.76
N ASN A 217 5.58 -10.03 -6.65
CA ASN A 217 4.32 -9.31 -6.48
C ASN A 217 4.47 -7.81 -6.79
N ALA A 218 5.71 -7.33 -6.81
CA ALA A 218 6.07 -5.95 -7.10
C ALA A 218 7.44 -5.88 -7.79
N ILE A 219 7.61 -4.90 -8.68
CA ILE A 219 8.91 -4.57 -9.28
C ILE A 219 9.14 -3.05 -9.24
N ALA A 220 10.38 -2.65 -9.02
CA ALA A 220 10.85 -1.30 -9.29
C ALA A 220 11.86 -1.38 -10.45
N VAL A 221 11.67 -0.58 -11.48
CA VAL A 221 12.47 -0.67 -12.72
C VAL A 221 13.24 0.61 -12.92
N GLU A 222 14.57 0.50 -12.95
CA GLU A 222 15.43 1.57 -13.41
C GLU A 222 15.30 1.66 -14.94
N CYS A 223 14.45 2.60 -15.39
CA CYS A 223 14.05 2.68 -16.79
C CYS A 223 14.94 3.58 -17.66
N PHE A 224 15.74 4.47 -17.06
CA PHE A 224 16.52 5.44 -17.82
C PHE A 224 17.70 4.81 -18.55
N SER A 225 18.35 3.80 -18.00
CA SER A 225 19.40 3.08 -18.75
C SER A 225 18.83 2.38 -19.98
N LEU A 226 17.60 1.88 -19.90
CA LEU A 226 16.91 1.30 -21.06
C LEU A 226 16.67 2.37 -22.15
N VAL A 227 16.22 3.56 -21.76
CA VAL A 227 16.02 4.68 -22.70
C VAL A 227 17.35 5.15 -23.28
N GLN A 228 18.37 5.35 -22.46
CA GLN A 228 19.67 5.87 -22.89
C GLN A 228 20.44 4.89 -23.78
N GLN A 229 20.37 3.60 -23.51
CA GLN A 229 21.16 2.58 -24.22
C GLN A 229 20.41 1.97 -25.40
N ARG A 230 19.08 1.95 -25.35
CA ARG A 230 18.22 1.18 -26.29
C ARG A 230 17.10 2.04 -26.92
N GLU A 231 17.00 3.31 -26.57
CA GLU A 231 15.97 4.25 -27.06
C GLU A 231 14.53 3.75 -26.86
N VAL A 232 14.29 2.94 -25.79
CA VAL A 232 12.99 2.37 -25.45
C VAL A 232 12.63 2.70 -24.00
N THR A 233 11.37 3.11 -23.77
CA THR A 233 10.84 3.37 -22.43
C THR A 233 10.16 2.14 -21.83
N ALA A 234 10.14 2.05 -20.52
CA ALA A 234 9.31 1.08 -19.78
C ALA A 234 7.89 1.61 -19.46
N CYS A 235 7.56 2.85 -19.81
CA CYS A 235 6.33 3.53 -19.36
C CYS A 235 5.05 2.74 -19.65
N LEU A 236 4.88 2.20 -20.86
CA LEU A 236 3.71 1.40 -21.24
C LEU A 236 3.70 0.04 -20.55
N ALA A 237 4.88 -0.58 -20.41
CA ALA A 237 5.02 -1.86 -19.72
C ALA A 237 4.62 -1.75 -18.25
N LEU A 238 5.11 -0.71 -17.55
CA LEU A 238 4.76 -0.45 -16.14
C LEU A 238 3.27 -0.12 -15.99
N ALA A 239 2.70 0.66 -16.92
CA ALA A 239 1.27 0.96 -16.95
C ALA A 239 0.43 -0.32 -17.04
N GLN A 240 0.78 -1.24 -17.93
CA GLN A 240 0.05 -2.48 -18.13
C GLN A 240 0.22 -3.43 -16.93
N LEU A 241 1.42 -3.57 -16.37
CA LEU A 241 1.65 -4.36 -15.15
C LEU A 241 0.83 -3.84 -13.96
N ASN A 242 0.81 -2.52 -13.75
CA ASN A 242 -0.03 -1.89 -12.73
C ASN A 242 -1.52 -2.16 -12.98
N ASN A 243 -1.97 -2.09 -14.22
CA ASN A 243 -3.35 -2.41 -14.60
C ASN A 243 -3.71 -3.89 -14.36
N GLU A 244 -2.74 -4.80 -14.48
CA GLU A 244 -2.87 -6.23 -14.17
C GLU A 244 -2.76 -6.53 -12.67
N GLY A 245 -2.52 -5.52 -11.85
CA GLY A 245 -2.37 -5.63 -10.40
C GLY A 245 -0.98 -6.09 -9.95
N ILE A 246 0.03 -6.09 -10.81
CA ILE A 246 1.43 -6.24 -10.42
C ILE A 246 1.97 -4.84 -10.15
N VAL A 247 2.36 -4.57 -8.90
CA VAL A 247 2.95 -3.26 -8.56
C VAL A 247 4.22 -3.03 -9.36
N ALA A 248 4.26 -1.97 -10.16
CA ALA A 248 5.38 -1.62 -11.02
C ALA A 248 5.75 -0.15 -10.86
N ALA A 249 6.80 0.11 -10.07
CA ALA A 249 7.33 1.44 -9.81
C ALA A 249 8.38 1.82 -10.85
N CYS A 250 8.39 3.09 -11.27
CA CYS A 250 9.35 3.67 -12.21
C CYS A 250 10.64 4.09 -11.50
N GLU A 251 11.70 4.32 -12.27
CA GLU A 251 12.98 4.89 -11.81
C GLU A 251 13.67 4.11 -10.68
N GLY A 252 13.30 2.86 -10.46
CA GLY A 252 13.82 2.07 -9.36
C GLY A 252 13.41 2.57 -7.97
N ASP A 253 12.37 3.42 -7.84
CA ASP A 253 11.95 4.02 -6.57
C ASP A 253 11.41 2.97 -5.59
N LEU A 254 12.26 2.52 -4.67
CA LEU A 254 11.93 1.51 -3.68
C LEU A 254 10.95 2.01 -2.61
N ALA A 255 11.06 3.27 -2.20
CA ALA A 255 10.14 3.85 -1.21
C ALA A 255 8.72 4.00 -1.80
N SER A 256 8.62 4.37 -3.09
CA SER A 256 7.33 4.37 -3.80
C SER A 256 6.81 2.95 -4.00
N MET A 257 7.64 1.99 -4.41
CA MET A 257 7.21 0.59 -4.54
C MET A 257 6.63 0.04 -3.23
N ALA A 258 7.29 0.30 -2.09
CA ALA A 258 6.78 -0.08 -0.77
C ALA A 258 5.40 0.52 -0.47
N GLY A 259 5.24 1.83 -0.74
CA GLY A 259 3.96 2.52 -0.59
C GLY A 259 2.89 2.00 -1.55
N MET A 260 3.23 1.71 -2.81
CA MET A 260 2.32 1.13 -3.80
C MET A 260 1.83 -0.26 -3.37
N MET A 261 2.71 -1.10 -2.83
CA MET A 261 2.35 -2.42 -2.28
C MET A 261 1.35 -2.30 -1.13
N LEU A 262 1.60 -1.38 -0.19
CA LEU A 262 0.72 -1.12 0.94
C LEU A 262 -0.64 -0.58 0.49
N LEU A 263 -0.65 0.46 -0.34
CA LEU A 263 -1.87 1.09 -0.84
C LEU A 263 -2.71 0.12 -1.67
N LYS A 264 -2.09 -0.70 -2.53
CA LYS A 264 -2.82 -1.71 -3.30
C LYS A 264 -3.62 -2.65 -2.40
N VAL A 265 -3.03 -3.11 -1.30
CA VAL A 265 -3.73 -3.98 -0.34
C VAL A 265 -4.80 -3.21 0.44
N ALA A 266 -4.49 -1.97 0.84
CA ALA A 266 -5.41 -1.15 1.63
C ALA A 266 -6.62 -0.65 0.82
N THR A 267 -6.46 -0.37 -0.48
CA THR A 267 -7.48 0.27 -1.31
C THR A 267 -8.08 -0.64 -2.38
N GLY A 268 -7.46 -1.80 -2.65
CA GLY A 268 -7.86 -2.73 -3.71
C GLY A 268 -7.36 -2.35 -5.11
N SER A 269 -6.73 -1.18 -5.30
CA SER A 269 -6.21 -0.73 -6.59
C SER A 269 -4.75 -0.27 -6.50
N VAL A 270 -4.01 -0.38 -7.59
CA VAL A 270 -2.62 0.12 -7.63
C VAL A 270 -2.66 1.64 -7.76
N PRO A 271 -2.00 2.39 -6.84
CA PRO A 271 -1.97 3.84 -6.89
C PRO A 271 -1.08 4.33 -8.05
N TRP A 272 -1.31 5.57 -8.48
CA TRP A 272 -0.42 6.26 -9.41
C TRP A 272 0.80 6.83 -8.70
N LEU A 273 1.99 6.52 -9.20
CA LEU A 273 3.27 7.12 -8.82
C LEU A 273 3.49 8.36 -9.69
N ALA A 274 3.74 9.53 -9.08
CA ALA A 274 3.93 10.76 -9.82
C ALA A 274 4.93 11.71 -9.17
N ASN A 275 5.59 12.50 -10.02
CA ASN A 275 6.47 13.60 -9.62
C ASN A 275 5.66 14.72 -8.96
N THR A 276 6.21 15.31 -7.90
CA THR A 276 5.77 16.60 -7.37
C THR A 276 6.24 17.71 -8.31
N THR A 277 5.42 18.04 -9.32
CA THR A 277 5.77 19.01 -10.37
C THR A 277 5.74 20.44 -9.85
N GLY A 278 4.84 20.74 -8.90
CA GLY A 278 4.76 22.07 -8.29
C GLY A 278 3.63 22.21 -7.29
N THR A 279 3.62 23.35 -6.62
CA THR A 279 2.55 23.73 -5.69
C THR A 279 2.18 25.21 -5.89
N ASN A 280 0.88 25.52 -5.86
CA ASN A 280 0.38 26.90 -5.94
C ASN A 280 -0.81 27.07 -4.99
N GLY A 281 -0.70 27.96 -4.00
CA GLY A 281 -1.73 28.11 -2.95
C GLY A 281 -1.94 26.79 -2.19
N ASN A 282 -3.16 26.24 -2.27
CA ASN A 282 -3.55 24.95 -1.72
C ASN A 282 -3.56 23.82 -2.78
N ARG A 283 -2.98 24.05 -3.95
CA ARG A 283 -2.95 23.11 -5.06
C ARG A 283 -1.60 22.45 -5.23
N LEU A 284 -1.62 21.15 -5.42
CA LEU A 284 -0.49 20.28 -5.74
C LEU A 284 -0.62 19.86 -7.20
N LEU A 285 0.41 20.07 -7.99
CA LEU A 285 0.52 19.54 -9.34
C LEU A 285 1.37 18.29 -9.33
N LEU A 286 0.80 17.18 -9.78
CA LEU A 286 1.48 15.91 -10.01
C LEU A 286 1.57 15.61 -11.51
N SER A 287 2.66 15.02 -11.94
CA SER A 287 2.81 14.53 -13.31
C SER A 287 3.70 13.29 -13.40
N HIS A 288 3.44 12.41 -14.36
CA HIS A 288 4.32 11.29 -14.72
C HIS A 288 4.09 10.81 -16.15
N CYS A 289 5.06 10.08 -16.69
CA CYS A 289 5.00 9.50 -18.04
C CYS A 289 4.37 8.10 -18.09
N THR A 290 4.01 7.52 -16.94
CA THR A 290 3.30 6.24 -16.80
C THR A 290 2.15 6.38 -15.83
N VAL A 291 1.05 5.67 -16.09
CA VAL A 291 -0.14 5.58 -15.23
C VAL A 291 -0.89 4.29 -15.57
N ALA A 292 -1.47 3.58 -14.60
CA ALA A 292 -2.31 2.43 -14.88
C ALA A 292 -3.53 2.83 -15.72
N PHE A 293 -3.88 2.01 -16.69
CA PHE A 293 -4.93 2.35 -17.66
C PHE A 293 -6.33 2.50 -17.04
N ASP A 294 -6.60 1.82 -15.96
CA ASP A 294 -7.88 1.90 -15.21
C ASP A 294 -8.04 3.19 -14.38
N LEU A 295 -6.96 3.94 -14.19
CA LEU A 295 -6.99 5.22 -13.48
C LEU A 295 -7.31 6.42 -14.38
N VAL A 296 -7.32 6.22 -15.69
CA VAL A 296 -7.41 7.32 -16.67
C VAL A 296 -8.43 7.06 -17.77
N SER A 297 -8.95 8.14 -18.32
CA SER A 297 -9.65 8.21 -19.61
C SER A 297 -8.81 8.95 -20.66
N ASP A 298 -9.31 9.05 -21.89
CA ASP A 298 -8.72 9.83 -22.99
C ASP A 298 -7.23 9.56 -23.23
N ILE A 299 -6.87 8.27 -23.19
CA ILE A 299 -5.49 7.81 -23.28
C ILE A 299 -4.90 8.10 -24.65
N LYS A 300 -3.75 8.78 -24.66
CA LYS A 300 -2.98 9.08 -25.86
C LYS A 300 -1.53 8.65 -25.67
N LEU A 301 -0.92 8.16 -26.75
CA LEU A 301 0.51 7.94 -26.80
C LEU A 301 1.22 9.27 -27.08
N ALA A 302 2.32 9.51 -26.39
CA ALA A 302 3.19 10.65 -26.57
C ALA A 302 4.64 10.19 -26.46
N THR A 303 5.61 11.04 -26.82
CA THR A 303 7.03 10.77 -26.52
C THR A 303 7.31 10.93 -25.04
N HIS A 304 8.33 10.24 -24.53
CA HIS A 304 8.83 10.42 -23.17
C HIS A 304 9.29 11.86 -22.95
N PHE A 305 8.89 12.47 -21.82
CA PHE A 305 9.08 13.91 -21.63
C PHE A 305 10.54 14.34 -21.60
N GLU A 306 11.38 13.66 -20.80
CA GLU A 306 12.76 14.07 -20.59
C GLU A 306 13.68 13.78 -21.77
N THR A 307 13.32 12.85 -22.66
CA THR A 307 14.22 12.38 -23.74
C THR A 307 13.66 12.56 -25.13
N ASP A 308 12.37 12.87 -25.26
CA ASP A 308 11.61 12.85 -26.52
C ASP A 308 11.68 11.53 -27.32
N LEU A 309 12.24 10.48 -26.70
CA LEU A 309 12.37 9.15 -27.30
C LEU A 309 11.19 8.24 -26.91
N SER A 310 10.91 7.24 -27.75
CA SER A 310 9.95 6.16 -27.47
C SER A 310 8.56 6.66 -26.99
N LEU A 311 7.85 5.88 -26.18
CA LEU A 311 6.46 6.12 -25.85
C LEU A 311 6.23 6.34 -24.35
N ALA A 312 5.34 7.26 -24.05
CA ALA A 312 4.80 7.58 -22.76
C ALA A 312 3.28 7.67 -22.83
N LEU A 313 2.61 7.66 -21.68
CA LEU A 313 1.17 7.82 -21.58
C LEU A 313 0.80 9.25 -21.21
N ASN A 314 -0.20 9.77 -21.91
CA ASN A 314 -0.94 10.95 -21.54
C ASN A 314 -2.40 10.53 -21.36
N GLY A 315 -2.91 10.63 -20.13
CA GLY A 315 -4.28 10.28 -19.79
C GLY A 315 -4.90 11.30 -18.84
N THR A 316 -6.22 11.33 -18.79
CA THR A 316 -6.99 12.16 -17.87
C THR A 316 -7.37 11.34 -16.64
N ILE A 317 -6.87 11.70 -15.46
CA ILE A 317 -7.22 11.03 -14.20
C ILE A 317 -8.74 11.13 -13.98
N THR A 318 -9.37 9.98 -13.69
CA THR A 318 -10.84 9.89 -13.56
C THR A 318 -11.36 10.11 -12.15
N ALA A 319 -10.49 9.98 -11.16
CA ALA A 319 -10.85 10.13 -9.74
C ALA A 319 -11.17 11.59 -9.40
N SER A 320 -12.19 11.80 -8.56
CA SER A 320 -12.53 13.12 -8.00
C SER A 320 -11.94 13.34 -6.62
N ASP A 321 -12.10 12.38 -5.71
CA ASP A 321 -11.48 12.37 -4.39
C ASP A 321 -10.27 11.43 -4.42
N VAL A 322 -9.19 11.82 -3.77
CA VAL A 322 -7.93 11.08 -3.78
C VAL A 322 -7.23 11.12 -2.42
N THR A 323 -6.45 10.09 -2.16
CA THR A 323 -5.49 10.06 -1.06
C THR A 323 -4.08 10.14 -1.61
N VAL A 324 -3.31 11.10 -1.15
CA VAL A 324 -1.89 11.27 -1.47
C VAL A 324 -1.05 10.66 -0.35
N PHE A 325 -0.07 9.86 -0.73
CA PHE A 325 0.76 9.10 0.21
C PHE A 325 2.22 9.10 -0.19
N ARG A 326 3.13 9.05 0.80
CA ARG A 326 4.57 8.79 0.57
C ARG A 326 5.22 8.22 1.82
N PHE A 327 6.06 7.19 1.66
CA PHE A 327 7.00 6.77 2.69
C PHE A 327 8.32 7.55 2.60
N SER A 328 9.00 7.70 3.76
CA SER A 328 10.44 8.01 3.79
C SER A 328 11.28 6.84 3.28
N GLY A 329 12.53 7.09 2.85
CA GLY A 329 13.47 6.02 2.49
C GLY A 329 13.79 5.05 3.64
N GLY A 330 13.60 5.45 4.90
CA GLY A 330 13.71 4.55 6.06
C GLY A 330 12.45 3.74 6.36
N LEU A 331 11.34 4.00 5.67
CA LEU A 331 10.00 3.41 5.92
C LEU A 331 9.48 3.63 7.35
N ASP A 332 10.04 4.58 8.07
CA ASP A 332 9.72 4.93 9.46
C ASP A 332 8.76 6.10 9.58
N ARG A 333 8.56 6.84 8.49
CA ARG A 333 7.65 7.98 8.39
C ARG A 333 6.80 7.88 7.14
N ALA A 334 5.57 8.40 7.23
CA ALA A 334 4.66 8.52 6.11
C ALA A 334 4.04 9.91 6.04
N PHE A 335 3.80 10.39 4.82
CA PHE A 335 2.92 11.50 4.53
C PHE A 335 1.57 10.95 4.05
N ILE A 336 0.48 11.47 4.60
CA ILE A 336 -0.90 11.10 4.23
C ILE A 336 -1.73 12.37 4.15
N ALA A 337 -2.42 12.57 3.03
CA ALA A 337 -3.38 13.66 2.89
C ALA A 337 -4.51 13.27 1.93
N GLU A 338 -5.73 13.67 2.26
CA GLU A 338 -6.85 13.58 1.32
C GLU A 338 -7.02 14.89 0.55
N GLY A 339 -7.41 14.76 -0.72
CA GLY A 339 -7.63 15.90 -1.58
C GLY A 339 -8.69 15.65 -2.64
N ARG A 340 -8.94 16.68 -3.41
CA ARG A 340 -9.87 16.65 -4.54
C ARG A 340 -9.14 17.06 -5.82
N VAL A 341 -9.36 16.32 -6.90
CA VAL A 341 -8.89 16.69 -8.23
C VAL A 341 -9.65 17.95 -8.69
N THR A 342 -8.91 18.97 -9.07
CA THR A 342 -9.45 20.27 -9.49
C THR A 342 -9.17 20.60 -10.95
N GLY A 343 -8.26 19.87 -11.60
CA GLY A 343 -7.94 20.11 -13.00
C GLY A 343 -6.94 19.12 -13.60
N HIS A 344 -6.87 19.15 -14.90
CA HIS A 344 -5.93 18.37 -15.70
C HIS A 344 -5.16 19.35 -16.61
N PRO A 345 -4.11 19.99 -16.09
CA PRO A 345 -3.30 20.91 -16.88
C PRO A 345 -2.58 20.16 -18.01
N SER A 346 -2.10 20.92 -19.00
CA SER A 346 -1.33 20.39 -20.13
C SER A 346 -0.08 21.24 -20.31
N LEU A 347 0.81 21.20 -19.31
CA LEU A 347 2.07 21.93 -19.35
C LEU A 347 3.06 21.22 -20.28
N SER A 348 3.65 21.95 -21.21
CA SER A 348 4.63 21.42 -22.16
C SER A 348 5.98 21.06 -21.51
N ASN A 349 6.26 21.62 -20.33
CA ASN A 349 7.48 21.43 -19.56
C ASN A 349 7.31 20.47 -18.35
N ALA A 350 6.39 19.51 -18.45
CA ALA A 350 6.14 18.48 -17.45
C ALA A 350 5.84 17.13 -18.11
N CYS A 351 5.93 16.04 -17.32
CA CYS A 351 5.55 14.70 -17.75
C CYS A 351 4.11 14.66 -18.26
N ARG A 352 3.79 13.66 -19.09
CA ARG A 352 2.64 13.67 -20.00
C ARG A 352 1.28 13.62 -19.31
N THR A 353 1.07 12.69 -18.37
CA THR A 353 -0.15 12.67 -17.54
C THR A 353 0.01 13.69 -16.41
N GLN A 354 -0.95 14.60 -16.25
CA GLN A 354 -0.90 15.69 -15.28
C GLN A 354 -2.23 15.82 -14.55
N VAL A 355 -2.17 16.09 -13.24
CA VAL A 355 -3.35 16.35 -12.42
C VAL A 355 -3.06 17.44 -11.39
N GLU A 356 -4.01 18.31 -11.17
CA GLU A 356 -4.01 19.29 -10.11
C GLU A 356 -4.95 18.83 -8.99
N ILE A 357 -4.43 18.80 -7.74
CA ILE A 357 -5.14 18.32 -6.56
C ILE A 357 -5.18 19.45 -5.53
N GLU A 358 -6.37 19.79 -5.06
CA GLU A 358 -6.53 20.64 -3.89
C GLU A 358 -6.33 19.82 -2.62
N LEU A 359 -5.38 20.23 -1.78
CA LEU A 359 -5.06 19.64 -0.48
C LEU A 359 -5.31 20.63 0.65
N PRO A 360 -5.51 20.15 1.91
CA PRO A 360 -5.48 21.00 3.08
C PRO A 360 -4.19 21.83 3.15
N GLN A 361 -4.30 23.10 3.50
CA GLN A 361 -3.14 24.03 3.53
C GLN A 361 -2.00 23.50 4.42
N GLN A 362 -2.34 22.87 5.54
CA GLN A 362 -1.37 22.26 6.45
C GLN A 362 -0.59 21.12 5.79
N SER A 363 -1.26 20.28 5.00
CA SER A 363 -0.61 19.16 4.27
C SER A 363 0.39 19.68 3.23
N LEU A 364 0.05 20.74 2.50
CA LEU A 364 0.99 21.38 1.57
C LEU A 364 2.15 22.07 2.29
N ALA A 365 1.92 22.68 3.44
CA ALA A 365 2.99 23.25 4.25
C ALA A 365 3.99 22.17 4.71
N LEU A 366 3.49 20.99 5.06
CA LEU A 366 4.33 19.82 5.40
C LEU A 366 5.12 19.32 4.20
N LEU A 367 4.50 19.17 3.03
CA LEU A 367 5.20 18.76 1.82
C LEU A 367 6.33 19.73 1.43
N ARG A 368 6.14 21.04 1.65
CA ARG A 368 7.16 22.06 1.37
C ARG A 368 8.29 22.08 2.40
N SER A 369 7.97 21.88 3.69
CA SER A 369 8.94 22.03 4.79
C SER A 369 9.63 20.71 5.16
N ARG A 370 8.98 19.58 4.94
CA ARG A 370 9.45 18.24 5.35
C ARG A 370 9.14 17.18 4.29
N PRO A 371 9.52 17.38 3.02
CA PRO A 371 9.26 16.38 1.98
C PRO A 371 9.95 15.04 2.32
N LEU A 372 9.30 13.93 2.00
CA LEU A 372 9.86 12.59 2.18
C LEU A 372 10.50 12.05 0.88
N GLY A 373 10.37 12.76 -0.21
CA GLY A 373 10.91 12.46 -1.53
C GLY A 373 10.12 13.18 -2.61
N ASN A 374 10.58 13.11 -3.86
CA ASN A 374 9.93 13.77 -5.00
C ASN A 374 8.62 13.07 -5.37
N HIS A 375 8.65 11.75 -5.58
CA HIS A 375 7.47 11.01 -5.98
C HIS A 375 6.45 10.94 -4.86
N LEU A 376 5.20 11.21 -5.22
CA LEU A 376 4.03 10.95 -4.39
C LEU A 376 3.16 9.87 -5.03
N LEU A 377 2.45 9.13 -4.20
CA LEU A 377 1.47 8.14 -4.63
C LEU A 377 0.08 8.73 -4.51
N MET A 378 -0.73 8.59 -5.55
CA MET A 378 -2.13 9.01 -5.55
C MET A 378 -3.03 7.77 -5.69
N ALA A 379 -3.85 7.52 -4.70
CA ALA A 379 -4.89 6.50 -4.73
C ALA A 379 -6.28 7.15 -4.89
N PRO A 380 -7.14 6.68 -5.80
CA PRO A 380 -8.53 7.10 -5.87
C PRO A 380 -9.27 6.81 -4.57
N GLY A 381 -10.00 7.80 -4.03
CA GLY A 381 -10.80 7.64 -2.81
C GLY A 381 -10.17 8.25 -1.55
N LYS A 382 -10.89 8.11 -0.43
CA LYS A 382 -10.53 8.65 0.89
C LYS A 382 -10.14 7.53 1.83
N TYR A 383 -8.87 7.46 2.20
CA TYR A 383 -8.30 6.38 3.00
C TYR A 383 -7.42 6.87 4.14
N ALA A 384 -7.40 8.18 4.44
CA ALA A 384 -6.48 8.72 5.44
C ALA A 384 -6.67 8.06 6.80
N GLU A 385 -7.91 7.89 7.23
CA GLU A 385 -8.24 7.27 8.53
C GLU A 385 -7.72 5.84 8.66
N LEU A 386 -7.94 5.01 7.63
CA LEU A 386 -7.40 3.66 7.56
C LEU A 386 -5.87 3.68 7.53
N LEU A 387 -5.27 4.54 6.71
CA LEU A 387 -3.80 4.57 6.55
C LEU A 387 -3.09 5.10 7.79
N HIS A 388 -3.70 6.03 8.55
CA HIS A 388 -3.20 6.43 9.86
C HIS A 388 -3.15 5.22 10.81
N LEU A 389 -4.21 4.42 10.85
CA LEU A 389 -4.25 3.21 11.67
C LEU A 389 -3.23 2.15 11.19
N VAL A 390 -3.14 1.94 9.88
CA VAL A 390 -2.15 1.04 9.27
C VAL A 390 -0.72 1.46 9.63
N CYS A 391 -0.41 2.75 9.57
CA CYS A 391 0.90 3.27 9.96
C CYS A 391 1.15 3.11 11.46
N ALA A 392 0.16 3.45 12.30
CA ALA A 392 0.28 3.33 13.75
C ALA A 392 0.50 1.87 14.19
N TYR A 393 -0.12 0.91 13.50
CA TYR A 393 0.04 -0.52 13.75
C TYR A 393 1.51 -0.99 13.67
N LYS A 394 2.36 -0.31 12.93
CA LYS A 394 3.81 -0.60 12.80
C LYS A 394 4.70 0.53 13.32
N ALA A 395 4.16 1.40 14.17
CA ALA A 395 4.86 2.54 14.73
C ALA A 395 5.49 3.46 13.67
N ILE A 396 4.90 3.51 12.46
CA ILE A 396 5.30 4.45 11.41
C ILE A 396 4.71 5.82 11.75
N LYS A 397 5.58 6.81 11.87
CA LYS A 397 5.17 8.16 12.22
C LYS A 397 4.54 8.88 11.01
N VAL A 398 3.27 9.22 11.11
CA VAL A 398 2.64 10.10 10.13
C VAL A 398 3.03 11.55 10.44
N ILE A 399 3.44 12.28 9.41
CA ILE A 399 3.88 13.70 9.50
C ILE A 399 2.78 14.62 8.99
#